data_2e2d00e7f4b0c299f13d066c9064cf7f
#
_entry.id   2e2d00e7f4b0c299f13d066c9064cf7f
#
_cell.length_a   1.000
_cell.length_b   1.000
_cell.length_c   1.000
_cell.angle_alpha   90.00
_cell.angle_beta   90.00
_cell.angle_gamma   90.00
#
_symmetry.space_group_name_H-M   'P 1'
#
loop_
_entity.id
_entity.type
_entity.pdbx_description
1 polymer ?
#
loop_
_entity_poly.entity_id
_entity_poly.type
_entity_poly.pdbx_seq_one_letter_code
_entity_poly.pdbx_strand_id
1 'polypeptide(L)'
;MKKFILMFATVCLITFSANAQTKKGTVLLGAGSQFSGTSWTDWQITPKVGYFIQDGLAIGAEVHFDTDDEYFPYFAGYLVYDDENDEYNQIGEHNEYTLTSNVRRFGVFARYYAARNLFIEASLSAGESQTEEWVRNVPVTNLTAGGAIVDYEDMVLTETESSYNVRLGMGYTLVWREHFAVEPFVNLDLIVDGEEVSTGNESVDLSGSSFIAGVNFSLFF
;
A
#
# COMPACT_ATOMS: atom_id res chain seq x y z
N MET A 1 -0.52 -25.68 -20.78
CA MET A 1 0.67 -25.59 -19.94
C MET A 1 1.98 -25.60 -20.73
N LYS A 2 2.28 -26.55 -21.62
CA LYS A 2 3.55 -26.62 -22.41
C LYS A 2 3.82 -25.35 -23.24
N LYS A 3 2.79 -24.72 -23.83
CA LYS A 3 2.94 -23.50 -24.65
C LYS A 3 3.30 -22.25 -23.79
N PHE A 4 2.82 -22.17 -22.55
CA PHE A 4 3.18 -21.08 -21.62
C PHE A 4 4.64 -21.19 -21.15
N ILE A 5 5.11 -22.40 -20.87
CA ILE A 5 6.50 -22.66 -20.48
C ILE A 5 7.45 -22.30 -21.62
N LEU A 6 7.08 -22.62 -22.86
CA LEU A 6 7.87 -22.31 -24.05
C LEU A 6 7.93 -20.80 -24.30
N MET A 7 6.81 -20.09 -24.11
CA MET A 7 6.74 -18.64 -24.25
C MET A 7 7.57 -17.93 -23.16
N PHE A 8 7.52 -18.41 -21.93
CA PHE A 8 8.33 -17.89 -20.82
C PHE A 8 9.82 -18.16 -21.05
N ALA A 9 10.19 -19.35 -21.52
CA ALA A 9 11.58 -19.69 -21.87
C ALA A 9 12.11 -18.85 -23.05
N THR A 10 11.27 -18.52 -24.03
CA THR A 10 11.66 -17.66 -25.16
C THR A 10 11.88 -16.22 -24.74
N VAL A 11 11.05 -15.69 -23.84
CA VAL A 11 11.22 -14.34 -23.26
C VAL A 11 12.52 -14.28 -22.44
N CYS A 12 12.87 -15.31 -21.69
CA CYS A 12 14.13 -15.38 -20.94
C CYS A 12 15.38 -15.43 -21.82
N LEU A 13 15.29 -15.92 -23.06
CA LEU A 13 16.44 -16.02 -23.96
C LEU A 13 16.79 -14.73 -24.72
N ILE A 14 15.89 -13.73 -24.74
CA ILE A 14 16.09 -12.47 -25.48
C ILE A 14 16.91 -11.44 -24.68
N THR A 15 17.20 -11.69 -23.40
CA THR A 15 17.76 -10.69 -22.46
C THR A 15 19.28 -10.70 -22.31
N PHE A 16 20.04 -11.05 -23.35
CA PHE A 16 21.51 -11.22 -23.25
C PHE A 16 22.36 -9.91 -23.25
N SER A 17 21.74 -8.72 -23.25
CA SER A 17 22.47 -7.47 -23.49
C SER A 17 22.56 -6.48 -22.30
N ALA A 18 22.16 -6.86 -21.08
CA ALA A 18 21.92 -5.92 -19.97
C ALA A 18 23.17 -5.50 -19.13
N ASN A 19 24.38 -5.84 -19.54
CA ASN A 19 25.58 -5.57 -18.74
C ASN A 19 25.99 -4.06 -18.65
N ALA A 20 25.35 -3.17 -19.41
CA ALA A 20 25.70 -1.75 -19.42
C ALA A 20 24.96 -0.93 -18.34
N GLN A 21 23.81 -1.40 -17.90
CA GLN A 21 22.88 -0.63 -17.07
C GLN A 21 23.16 -0.67 -15.57
N THR A 22 23.95 -1.63 -15.10
CA THR A 22 24.27 -1.79 -13.68
C THR A 22 25.70 -1.37 -13.35
N LYS A 23 26.33 -0.54 -14.19
CA LYS A 23 27.68 -0.05 -13.94
C LYS A 23 27.69 1.02 -12.87
N LYS A 24 28.79 1.08 -12.12
CA LYS A 24 29.07 2.17 -11.20
C LYS A 24 28.90 3.52 -11.89
N GLY A 25 28.19 4.44 -11.24
CA GLY A 25 27.91 5.77 -11.77
C GLY A 25 26.57 5.90 -12.48
N THR A 26 25.89 4.80 -12.79
CA THR A 26 24.55 4.81 -13.37
C THR A 26 23.53 5.30 -12.35
N VAL A 27 22.59 6.13 -12.80
CA VAL A 27 21.41 6.56 -12.04
C VAL A 27 20.24 5.69 -12.42
N LEU A 28 19.52 5.19 -11.42
CA LEU A 28 18.26 4.47 -11.56
C LEU A 28 17.11 5.40 -11.18
N LEU A 29 16.19 5.63 -12.11
CA LEU A 29 14.91 6.28 -11.82
C LEU A 29 13.82 5.24 -12.03
N GLY A 30 13.00 5.00 -11.04
CA GLY A 30 11.96 3.97 -11.09
C GLY A 30 10.64 4.44 -10.56
N ALA A 31 9.60 3.74 -10.98
CA ALA A 31 8.28 3.81 -10.38
C ALA A 31 7.77 2.39 -10.24
N GLY A 32 7.47 1.99 -9.01
CA GLY A 32 6.88 0.68 -8.70
C GLY A 32 5.36 0.78 -8.67
N SER A 33 4.69 -0.24 -9.19
CA SER A 33 3.28 -0.49 -8.94
C SER A 33 3.15 -1.79 -8.17
N GLN A 34 2.41 -1.77 -7.08
CA GLN A 34 2.15 -2.93 -6.23
C GLN A 34 0.74 -3.44 -6.52
N PHE A 35 0.61 -4.76 -6.57
CA PHE A 35 -0.69 -5.40 -6.59
C PHE A 35 -1.02 -5.79 -5.16
N SER A 36 -1.82 -5.00 -4.46
CA SER A 36 -2.33 -5.34 -3.14
C SER A 36 -3.77 -5.83 -3.27
N GLY A 37 -4.05 -6.98 -2.71
CA GLY A 37 -5.40 -7.53 -2.67
C GLY A 37 -5.92 -8.11 -4.00
N THR A 38 -7.23 -8.09 -4.16
CA THR A 38 -7.96 -8.71 -5.28
C THR A 38 -8.28 -7.73 -6.42
N SER A 39 -7.95 -6.46 -6.27
CA SER A 39 -8.28 -5.41 -7.24
C SER A 39 -7.09 -5.08 -8.14
N TRP A 40 -7.27 -5.25 -9.46
CA TRP A 40 -6.30 -4.84 -10.48
C TRP A 40 -6.35 -3.34 -10.78
N THR A 41 -7.23 -2.59 -10.11
CA THR A 41 -7.47 -1.16 -10.34
C THR A 41 -6.69 -0.28 -9.37
N ASP A 42 -6.20 -0.81 -8.26
CA ASP A 42 -5.49 -0.06 -7.23
C ASP A 42 -4.00 0.04 -7.57
N TRP A 43 -3.68 0.97 -8.44
CA TRP A 43 -2.33 1.26 -8.88
C TRP A 43 -1.67 2.23 -7.90
N GLN A 44 -0.90 1.70 -6.96
CA GLN A 44 -0.07 2.52 -6.09
C GLN A 44 1.27 2.78 -6.77
N ILE A 45 1.61 4.03 -7.00
CA ILE A 45 2.87 4.41 -7.64
C ILE A 45 3.88 4.80 -6.56
N THR A 46 4.98 4.07 -6.50
CA THR A 46 6.11 4.35 -5.60
C THR A 46 7.31 4.84 -6.40
N PRO A 47 7.51 6.16 -6.54
CA PRO A 47 8.71 6.71 -7.16
C PRO A 47 9.95 6.32 -6.38
N LYS A 48 11.01 5.95 -7.10
CA LYS A 48 12.32 5.63 -6.50
C LYS A 48 13.47 6.19 -7.33
N VAL A 49 14.50 6.60 -6.63
CA VAL A 49 15.75 7.05 -7.23
C VAL A 49 16.92 6.30 -6.60
N GLY A 50 17.82 5.79 -7.43
CA GLY A 50 18.98 5.04 -6.98
C GLY A 50 20.25 5.46 -7.74
N TYR A 51 21.39 5.15 -7.15
CA TYR A 51 22.69 5.37 -7.72
C TYR A 51 23.56 4.12 -7.55
N PHE A 52 24.19 3.67 -8.63
CA PHE A 52 25.09 2.53 -8.60
C PHE A 52 26.45 2.93 -8.01
N ILE A 53 26.67 2.57 -6.75
CA ILE A 53 27.92 2.84 -6.04
C ILE A 53 29.06 1.88 -6.45
N GLN A 54 28.65 0.72 -6.97
CA GLN A 54 29.52 -0.33 -7.51
C GLN A 54 28.77 -1.04 -8.63
N ASP A 55 29.49 -1.73 -9.53
CA ASP A 55 28.86 -2.56 -10.55
C ASP A 55 27.92 -3.58 -9.91
N GLY A 56 26.66 -3.53 -10.29
CA GLY A 56 25.59 -4.38 -9.76
C GLY A 56 25.04 -3.99 -8.38
N LEU A 57 25.56 -2.95 -7.71
CA LEU A 57 25.05 -2.52 -6.40
C LEU A 57 24.57 -1.07 -6.45
N ALA A 58 23.27 -0.87 -6.32
CA ALA A 58 22.63 0.44 -6.19
C ALA A 58 22.14 0.69 -4.78
N ILE A 59 22.23 1.94 -4.33
CA ILE A 59 21.57 2.46 -3.14
C ILE A 59 20.65 3.61 -3.55
N GLY A 60 19.57 3.81 -2.83
CA GLY A 60 18.62 4.85 -3.21
C GLY A 60 17.56 5.14 -2.17
N ALA A 61 16.61 5.97 -2.58
CA ALA A 61 15.45 6.35 -1.80
C ALA A 61 14.16 6.08 -2.59
N GLU A 62 13.09 5.83 -1.87
CA GLU A 62 11.75 5.65 -2.40
C GLU A 62 10.75 6.46 -1.57
N VAL A 63 9.70 6.90 -2.23
CA VAL A 63 8.62 7.67 -1.60
C VAL A 63 7.30 7.06 -2.04
N HIS A 64 6.40 6.89 -1.08
CA HIS A 64 5.07 6.41 -1.35
C HIS A 64 4.06 7.44 -0.84
N PHE A 65 3.16 7.87 -1.72
CA PHE A 65 2.02 8.70 -1.41
C PHE A 65 0.79 8.04 -2.01
N ASP A 66 -0.24 7.93 -1.19
CA ASP A 66 -1.54 7.45 -1.62
C ASP A 66 -2.63 8.26 -0.95
N THR A 67 -3.70 8.55 -1.68
CA THR A 67 -4.88 9.22 -1.13
C THR A 67 -6.08 8.59 -1.81
N ASP A 68 -6.98 8.07 -1.03
CA ASP A 68 -8.20 7.43 -1.49
C ASP A 68 -9.40 7.95 -0.70
N ASP A 69 -10.49 8.25 -1.40
CA ASP A 69 -11.75 8.70 -0.83
C ASP A 69 -12.86 7.73 -1.25
N GLU A 70 -13.52 7.13 -0.28
CA GLU A 70 -14.65 6.22 -0.51
C GLU A 70 -15.90 6.75 0.19
N TYR A 71 -16.98 6.93 -0.58
CA TYR A 71 -18.26 7.39 -0.06
C TYR A 71 -19.23 6.24 0.14
N PHE A 72 -19.76 6.15 1.36
CA PHE A 72 -20.79 5.19 1.76
C PHE A 72 -22.12 5.93 1.99
N PRO A 73 -23.15 5.67 1.17
CA PRO A 73 -24.45 6.28 1.35
C PRO A 73 -25.14 5.75 2.60
N TYR A 74 -26.11 6.51 3.13
CA TYR A 74 -26.97 6.03 4.19
C TYR A 74 -27.61 4.67 3.82
N PHE A 75 -27.55 3.76 4.77
CA PHE A 75 -28.15 2.43 4.63
C PHE A 75 -29.08 2.14 5.82
N ALA A 76 -30.36 1.92 5.52
CA ALA A 76 -31.37 1.68 6.54
C ALA A 76 -31.27 0.31 7.24
N GLY A 77 -30.31 -0.51 6.85
CA GLY A 77 -30.18 -1.86 7.40
C GLY A 77 -31.21 -2.85 6.87
N TYR A 78 -31.19 -4.04 7.45
CA TYR A 78 -32.14 -5.11 7.19
C TYR A 78 -33.02 -5.33 8.40
N LEU A 79 -34.32 -5.62 8.18
CA LEU A 79 -35.20 -6.10 9.22
C LEU A 79 -35.02 -7.61 9.35
N VAL A 80 -34.60 -8.07 10.51
CA VAL A 80 -34.46 -9.48 10.85
C VAL A 80 -35.53 -9.81 11.92
N TYR A 81 -36.32 -10.79 11.64
CA TYR A 81 -37.33 -11.24 12.59
C TYR A 81 -36.67 -12.08 13.69
N ASP A 82 -36.95 -11.71 14.93
CA ASP A 82 -36.54 -12.43 16.13
C ASP A 82 -37.68 -13.31 16.62
N ASP A 83 -37.57 -14.61 16.38
CA ASP A 83 -38.58 -15.62 16.74
C ASP A 83 -38.79 -15.74 18.27
N GLU A 84 -37.80 -15.33 19.08
CA GLU A 84 -37.85 -15.43 20.53
C GLU A 84 -38.69 -14.31 21.15
N ASN A 85 -38.63 -13.12 20.58
CA ASN A 85 -39.27 -11.92 21.09
C ASN A 85 -40.52 -11.49 20.28
N ASP A 86 -40.80 -12.15 19.15
CA ASP A 86 -41.90 -11.80 18.20
C ASP A 86 -41.77 -10.36 17.67
N GLU A 87 -40.51 -9.89 17.42
CA GLU A 87 -40.21 -8.55 17.01
C GLU A 87 -39.27 -8.53 15.78
N TYR A 88 -39.33 -7.42 15.01
CA TYR A 88 -38.36 -7.15 13.95
C TYR A 88 -37.23 -6.27 14.47
N ASN A 89 -35.98 -6.75 14.41
CA ASN A 89 -34.80 -6.00 14.74
C ASN A 89 -34.18 -5.44 13.48
N GLN A 90 -33.81 -4.16 13.50
CA GLN A 90 -33.04 -3.53 12.42
C GLN A 90 -31.57 -3.77 12.66
N ILE A 91 -30.91 -4.35 11.67
CA ILE A 91 -29.49 -4.71 11.77
C ILE A 91 -28.72 -4.09 10.60
N GLY A 92 -27.53 -3.55 10.88
CA GLY A 92 -26.61 -3.02 9.87
C GLY A 92 -26.97 -1.61 9.39
N GLU A 93 -27.84 -0.87 10.10
CA GLU A 93 -28.09 0.54 9.82
C GLU A 93 -26.79 1.36 10.03
N HIS A 94 -26.48 2.24 9.10
CA HIS A 94 -25.42 3.23 9.26
C HIS A 94 -25.79 4.54 8.58
N ASN A 95 -25.31 5.65 9.14
CA ASN A 95 -25.41 6.97 8.53
C ASN A 95 -24.54 7.04 7.25
N GLU A 96 -24.77 8.04 6.42
CA GLU A 96 -23.83 8.31 5.34
C GLU A 96 -22.48 8.74 5.92
N TYR A 97 -21.40 8.20 5.37
CA TYR A 97 -20.04 8.59 5.77
C TYR A 97 -19.09 8.57 4.58
N THR A 98 -18.00 9.30 4.71
CA THR A 98 -16.90 9.28 3.76
C THR A 98 -15.65 8.82 4.49
N LEU A 99 -14.95 7.85 3.91
CA LEU A 99 -13.68 7.35 4.40
C LEU A 99 -12.58 7.97 3.54
N THR A 100 -11.71 8.75 4.15
CA THR A 100 -10.54 9.33 3.48
C THR A 100 -9.29 8.69 4.05
N SER A 101 -8.50 8.05 3.20
CA SER A 101 -7.22 7.44 3.57
C SER A 101 -6.07 8.20 2.94
N ASN A 102 -5.11 8.61 3.76
CA ASN A 102 -3.89 9.29 3.34
C ASN A 102 -2.67 8.50 3.82
N VAL A 103 -1.87 8.01 2.88
CA VAL A 103 -0.63 7.28 3.18
C VAL A 103 0.58 8.09 2.75
N ARG A 104 1.56 8.23 3.64
CA ARG A 104 2.84 8.88 3.38
C ARG A 104 3.96 8.02 3.92
N ARG A 105 4.82 7.50 3.06
CA ARG A 105 5.93 6.65 3.48
C ARG A 105 7.20 7.05 2.74
N PHE A 106 8.32 7.09 3.47
CA PHE A 106 9.66 7.36 2.94
C PHE A 106 10.56 6.18 3.24
N GLY A 107 11.38 5.78 2.28
CA GLY A 107 12.27 4.65 2.45
C GLY A 107 13.62 4.86 1.80
N VAL A 108 14.58 4.06 2.24
CA VAL A 108 15.88 3.90 1.60
C VAL A 108 16.05 2.44 1.20
N PHE A 109 16.69 2.17 0.09
CA PHE A 109 16.89 0.81 -0.40
C PHE A 109 18.32 0.54 -0.83
N ALA A 110 18.69 -0.72 -0.77
CA ALA A 110 19.88 -1.27 -1.40
C ALA A 110 19.45 -2.41 -2.33
N ARG A 111 19.90 -2.37 -3.60
CA ARG A 111 19.58 -3.35 -4.62
C ARG A 111 20.86 -3.95 -5.17
N TYR A 112 20.96 -5.27 -5.14
CA TYR A 112 22.09 -6.02 -5.66
C TYR A 112 21.67 -6.93 -6.81
N TYR A 113 22.31 -6.80 -7.95
CA TYR A 113 22.11 -7.65 -9.12
C TYR A 113 23.01 -8.91 -8.99
N ALA A 114 22.44 -9.97 -8.47
CA ALA A 114 23.16 -11.21 -8.15
C ALA A 114 23.55 -12.00 -9.39
N ALA A 115 22.73 -11.96 -10.44
CA ALA A 115 23.02 -12.64 -11.72
C ALA A 115 22.36 -11.86 -12.86
N ARG A 116 23.17 -11.23 -13.68
CA ARG A 116 22.76 -10.44 -14.87
C ARG A 116 21.54 -9.54 -14.64
N ASN A 117 20.34 -10.16 -14.62
CA ASN A 117 19.06 -9.49 -14.56
C ASN A 117 18.28 -9.79 -13.27
N LEU A 118 18.74 -10.75 -12.46
CA LEU A 118 18.13 -11.07 -11.17
C LEU A 118 18.66 -10.10 -10.12
N PHE A 119 17.77 -9.40 -9.43
CA PHE A 119 18.16 -8.55 -8.31
C PHE A 119 17.53 -9.02 -6.99
N ILE A 120 18.22 -8.68 -5.92
CA ILE A 120 17.73 -8.74 -4.55
C ILE A 120 17.70 -7.31 -4.03
N GLU A 121 16.62 -6.93 -3.39
CA GLU A 121 16.44 -5.58 -2.82
C GLU A 121 16.12 -5.71 -1.34
N ALA A 122 16.74 -4.88 -0.53
CA ALA A 122 16.38 -4.66 0.86
C ALA A 122 16.04 -3.19 1.05
N SER A 123 14.94 -2.87 1.72
CA SER A 123 14.59 -1.50 2.06
C SER A 123 14.16 -1.35 3.51
N LEU A 124 14.36 -0.13 4.01
CA LEU A 124 13.88 0.34 5.29
C LEU A 124 12.99 1.54 5.01
N SER A 125 11.80 1.53 5.54
CA SER A 125 10.86 2.66 5.37
C SER A 125 10.19 3.01 6.68
N ALA A 126 9.85 4.30 6.78
CA ALA A 126 9.03 4.85 7.85
C ALA A 126 7.88 5.63 7.24
N GLY A 127 6.71 5.55 7.84
CA GLY A 127 5.55 6.23 7.31
C GLY A 127 4.39 6.30 8.26
N GLU A 128 3.42 7.05 7.81
CA GLU A 128 2.16 7.29 8.48
C GLU A 128 1.02 7.06 7.51
N SER A 129 -0.02 6.41 7.97
CA SER A 129 -1.32 6.28 7.31
C SER A 129 -2.36 6.91 8.20
N GLN A 130 -3.11 7.85 7.68
CA GLN A 130 -4.21 8.49 8.38
C GLN A 130 -5.51 8.16 7.68
N THR A 131 -6.45 7.60 8.43
CA THR A 131 -7.80 7.32 7.96
C THR A 131 -8.76 8.22 8.72
N GLU A 132 -9.56 8.98 7.98
CA GLU A 132 -10.61 9.85 8.52
C GLU A 132 -11.98 9.33 8.07
N GLU A 133 -12.84 9.04 9.03
CA GLU A 133 -14.23 8.69 8.80
C GLU A 133 -15.12 9.89 9.14
N TRP A 134 -15.73 10.49 8.13
CA TRP A 134 -16.68 11.59 8.27
C TRP A 134 -18.09 11.06 8.32
N VAL A 135 -18.65 10.96 9.53
CA VAL A 135 -20.02 10.48 9.76
C VAL A 135 -20.96 11.66 9.91
N ARG A 136 -21.98 11.73 9.07
CA ARG A 136 -22.96 12.82 9.08
C ARG A 136 -24.19 12.45 9.90
N ASN A 137 -24.82 13.49 10.48
CA ASN A 137 -26.07 13.38 11.22
C ASN A 137 -26.02 12.38 12.38
N VAL A 138 -24.95 12.41 13.17
CA VAL A 138 -24.84 11.58 14.39
C VAL A 138 -25.73 12.17 15.47
N PRO A 139 -26.67 11.40 16.06
CA PRO A 139 -27.52 11.92 17.12
C PRO A 139 -26.73 12.13 18.41
N VAL A 140 -26.68 13.37 18.88
CA VAL A 140 -26.02 13.75 20.14
C VAL A 140 -27.09 14.13 21.16
N THR A 141 -27.08 13.47 22.31
CA THR A 141 -28.03 13.78 23.39
C THR A 141 -27.47 14.83 24.33
N ASN A 142 -28.01 16.03 24.28
CA ASN A 142 -27.66 17.12 25.17
C ASN A 142 -28.62 17.16 26.37
N LEU A 143 -28.10 17.04 27.62
CA LEU A 143 -28.86 17.16 28.83
C LEU A 143 -29.00 18.64 29.19
N THR A 144 -30.20 19.16 29.17
CA THR A 144 -30.53 20.52 29.57
C THR A 144 -31.40 20.54 30.87
N ALA A 145 -31.54 21.68 31.49
CA ALA A 145 -32.42 21.85 32.66
C ALA A 145 -33.91 21.54 32.33
N GLY A 146 -34.29 21.50 31.06
CA GLY A 146 -35.63 21.17 30.56
C GLY A 146 -35.83 19.75 30.09
N GLY A 147 -34.78 18.89 30.13
CA GLY A 147 -34.80 17.52 29.66
C GLY A 147 -33.69 17.21 28.64
N ALA A 148 -33.72 16.01 28.08
CA ALA A 148 -32.82 15.59 27.02
C ALA A 148 -33.29 16.14 25.67
N ILE A 149 -32.41 16.81 24.95
CA ILE A 149 -32.62 17.25 23.57
C ILE A 149 -31.68 16.43 22.70
N VAL A 150 -32.22 15.80 21.65
CA VAL A 150 -31.42 15.13 20.63
C VAL A 150 -31.13 16.15 19.54
N ASP A 151 -29.87 16.43 19.33
CA ASP A 151 -29.35 17.24 18.22
C ASP A 151 -28.56 16.34 17.28
N TYR A 152 -28.26 16.82 16.08
CA TYR A 152 -27.52 16.05 15.10
C TYR A 152 -26.27 16.82 14.71
N GLU A 153 -25.13 16.20 14.85
CA GLU A 153 -23.83 16.78 14.55
C GLU A 153 -23.04 15.87 13.59
N ASP A 154 -22.20 16.48 12.76
CA ASP A 154 -21.25 15.74 11.98
C ASP A 154 -20.04 15.39 12.87
N MET A 155 -19.59 14.14 12.79
CA MET A 155 -18.48 13.63 13.59
C MET A 155 -17.35 13.18 12.68
N VAL A 156 -16.11 13.44 13.08
CA VAL A 156 -14.91 12.92 12.42
C VAL A 156 -14.21 11.97 13.39
N LEU A 157 -14.04 10.73 12.94
CA LEU A 157 -13.22 9.74 13.61
C LEU A 157 -11.91 9.66 12.86
N THR A 158 -10.80 9.80 13.56
CA THR A 158 -9.46 9.76 12.98
C THR A 158 -8.70 8.60 13.57
N GLU A 159 -8.10 7.81 12.69
CA GLU A 159 -7.20 6.73 13.01
C GLU A 159 -5.85 7.02 12.34
N THR A 160 -4.79 6.98 13.11
CA THR A 160 -3.44 7.25 12.62
C THR A 160 -2.56 6.05 12.92
N GLU A 161 -2.02 5.45 11.87
CA GLU A 161 -1.07 4.35 11.94
C GLU A 161 0.32 4.87 11.59
N SER A 162 1.28 4.69 12.47
CA SER A 162 2.70 4.97 12.23
C SER A 162 3.48 3.67 12.21
N SER A 163 4.36 3.46 11.23
CA SER A 163 5.11 2.21 11.13
C SER A 163 6.51 2.36 10.59
N TYR A 164 7.40 1.47 11.08
CA TYR A 164 8.73 1.22 10.55
C TYR A 164 8.76 -0.17 9.92
N ASN A 165 9.09 -0.21 8.65
CA ASN A 165 9.04 -1.43 7.87
C ASN A 165 10.42 -1.83 7.36
N VAL A 166 10.68 -3.13 7.39
CA VAL A 166 11.80 -3.78 6.70
C VAL A 166 11.23 -4.59 5.55
N ARG A 167 11.70 -4.32 4.34
CA ARG A 167 11.27 -5.06 3.16
C ARG A 167 12.44 -5.81 2.56
N LEU A 168 12.22 -7.08 2.25
CA LEU A 168 13.16 -7.93 1.52
C LEU A 168 12.48 -8.43 0.26
N GLY A 169 13.12 -8.24 -0.88
CA GLY A 169 12.54 -8.60 -2.14
C GLY A 169 13.52 -9.14 -3.15
N MET A 170 12.95 -9.73 -4.19
CA MET A 170 13.67 -10.15 -5.37
C MET A 170 12.85 -9.84 -6.62
N GLY A 171 13.55 -9.60 -7.70
CA GLY A 171 12.90 -9.34 -8.97
C GLY A 171 13.82 -9.63 -10.14
N TYR A 172 13.25 -9.50 -11.32
CA TYR A 172 13.96 -9.75 -12.58
C TYR A 172 13.80 -8.57 -13.52
N THR A 173 14.93 -8.03 -14.01
CA THR A 173 14.98 -6.88 -14.90
C THR A 173 14.86 -7.31 -16.34
N LEU A 174 13.74 -6.99 -16.98
CA LEU A 174 13.52 -7.13 -18.41
C LEU A 174 13.87 -5.83 -19.11
N VAL A 175 15.05 -5.78 -19.70
CA VAL A 175 15.55 -4.57 -20.36
C VAL A 175 14.93 -4.42 -21.73
N TRP A 176 14.41 -3.21 -21.99
CA TRP A 176 13.95 -2.78 -23.30
C TRP A 176 14.69 -1.52 -23.73
N ARG A 177 15.45 -1.59 -24.84
CA ARG A 177 16.21 -0.46 -25.38
C ARG A 177 17.13 0.21 -24.37
N GLU A 178 18.27 -0.36 -24.09
CA GLU A 178 19.41 0.16 -23.32
C GLU A 178 19.11 0.93 -22.00
N HIS A 179 18.03 1.68 -21.91
CA HIS A 179 17.73 2.57 -20.78
C HIS A 179 16.44 2.24 -20.02
N PHE A 180 15.50 1.51 -20.64
CA PHE A 180 14.21 1.20 -20.04
C PHE A 180 14.13 -0.26 -19.63
N ALA A 181 13.60 -0.51 -18.45
CA ALA A 181 13.35 -1.84 -17.97
C ALA A 181 11.97 -1.99 -17.32
N VAL A 182 11.43 -3.19 -17.43
CA VAL A 182 10.26 -3.67 -16.71
C VAL A 182 10.74 -4.72 -15.72
N GLU A 183 10.40 -4.57 -14.46
CA GLU A 183 10.96 -5.37 -13.37
C GLU A 183 9.85 -6.00 -12.52
N PRO A 184 9.34 -7.18 -12.89
CA PRO A 184 8.47 -7.93 -12.00
C PRO A 184 9.24 -8.29 -10.72
N PHE A 185 8.58 -8.15 -9.57
CA PHE A 185 9.17 -8.41 -8.27
C PHE A 185 8.19 -9.08 -7.30
N VAL A 186 8.75 -9.67 -6.26
CA VAL A 186 8.04 -10.13 -5.07
C VAL A 186 8.81 -9.66 -3.83
N ASN A 187 8.10 -9.15 -2.85
CA ASN A 187 8.66 -8.64 -1.61
C ASN A 187 7.95 -9.29 -0.41
N LEU A 188 8.71 -9.48 0.65
CA LEU A 188 8.23 -9.71 2.01
C LEU A 188 8.40 -8.40 2.76
N ASP A 189 7.30 -7.81 3.19
CA ASP A 189 7.27 -6.60 4.02
C ASP A 189 6.98 -6.97 5.47
N LEU A 190 7.80 -6.48 6.40
CA LEU A 190 7.73 -6.75 7.82
C LEU A 190 7.57 -5.42 8.57
N ILE A 191 6.50 -5.27 9.34
CA ILE A 191 6.35 -4.19 10.30
C ILE A 191 7.18 -4.57 11.52
N VAL A 192 8.26 -3.80 11.76
CA VAL A 192 9.20 -4.06 12.88
C VAL A 192 8.75 -3.33 14.13
N ASP A 193 8.19 -2.16 13.97
CA ASP A 193 7.65 -1.31 15.02
C ASP A 193 6.53 -0.46 14.43
N GLY A 194 5.41 -0.36 15.12
CA GLY A 194 4.28 0.44 14.67
C GLY A 194 3.27 0.66 15.79
N GLU A 195 2.56 1.75 15.68
CA GLU A 195 1.52 2.16 16.60
C GLU A 195 0.32 2.69 15.82
N GLU A 196 -0.86 2.27 16.20
CA GLU A 196 -2.14 2.77 15.72
C GLU A 196 -2.80 3.54 16.85
N VAL A 197 -3.21 4.78 16.57
CA VAL A 197 -3.87 5.66 17.52
C VAL A 197 -5.22 6.08 16.96
N SER A 198 -6.29 5.74 17.66
CA SER A 198 -7.67 6.12 17.30
C SER A 198 -8.16 7.34 18.08
N THR A 199 -9.28 7.92 17.65
CA THR A 199 -9.90 9.16 18.18
C THR A 199 -10.11 9.15 19.70
N GLY A 200 -10.06 8.04 20.38
CA GLY A 200 -10.15 7.95 21.87
C GLY A 200 -8.81 8.02 22.58
N ASN A 201 -7.68 8.25 21.93
CA ASN A 201 -6.31 8.09 22.42
C ASN A 201 -6.00 6.64 22.88
N GLU A 202 -6.72 5.68 22.37
CA GLU A 202 -6.34 4.29 22.54
C GLU A 202 -5.23 3.99 21.52
N SER A 203 -4.12 3.45 21.99
CA SER A 203 -3.02 3.04 21.13
C SER A 203 -2.86 1.53 21.16
N VAL A 204 -2.58 0.96 20.00
CA VAL A 204 -2.35 -0.47 19.81
C VAL A 204 -1.04 -0.67 19.06
N ASP A 205 -0.19 -1.56 19.59
CA ASP A 205 1.06 -1.92 18.93
C ASP A 205 0.77 -2.71 17.63
N LEU A 206 1.36 -2.29 16.53
CA LEU A 206 1.24 -2.93 15.25
C LEU A 206 2.45 -3.83 14.97
N SER A 207 2.17 -5.05 14.57
CA SER A 207 3.18 -5.96 14.05
C SER A 207 2.56 -6.84 12.97
N GLY A 208 3.32 -7.15 11.94
CA GLY A 208 2.79 -7.96 10.87
C GLY A 208 3.79 -8.24 9.76
N SER A 209 3.37 -9.11 8.86
CA SER A 209 4.12 -9.41 7.65
C SER A 209 3.17 -9.56 6.47
N SER A 210 3.57 -9.07 5.32
CA SER A 210 2.80 -9.18 4.09
C SER A 210 3.67 -9.56 2.91
N PHE A 211 3.10 -10.34 1.99
CA PHE A 211 3.70 -10.62 0.70
C PHE A 211 3.11 -9.67 -0.34
N ILE A 212 4.01 -8.99 -1.05
CA ILE A 212 3.68 -8.01 -2.08
C ILE A 212 4.28 -8.46 -3.38
N ALA A 213 3.49 -8.50 -4.45
CA ALA A 213 3.97 -8.69 -5.80
C ALA A 213 3.68 -7.45 -6.64
N GLY A 214 4.52 -7.17 -7.64
CA GLY A 214 4.31 -5.98 -8.45
C GLY A 214 5.23 -5.91 -9.66
N VAL A 215 5.21 -4.75 -10.29
CA VAL A 215 6.06 -4.44 -11.43
C VAL A 215 6.65 -3.04 -11.24
N ASN A 216 7.97 -2.94 -11.33
CA ASN A 216 8.65 -1.65 -11.43
C ASN A 216 8.91 -1.32 -12.90
N PHE A 217 8.83 -0.03 -13.21
CA PHE A 217 9.32 0.54 -14.47
C PHE A 217 10.54 1.38 -14.13
N SER A 218 11.68 1.05 -14.74
CA SER A 218 12.96 1.66 -14.40
C SER A 218 13.64 2.25 -15.62
N LEU A 219 14.28 3.40 -15.42
CA LEU A 219 15.15 4.08 -16.38
C LEU A 219 16.58 4.11 -15.81
N PHE A 220 17.55 3.86 -16.65
CA PHE A 220 18.98 3.84 -16.30
C PHE A 220 19.75 4.87 -17.14
N PHE A 221 20.55 5.75 -16.51
CA PHE A 221 21.31 6.83 -17.14
C PHE A 221 22.76 6.85 -16.70
#